data_51ea8b86a0ec06ec4e5448d781feac31
#
_entry.id   51ea8b86a0ec06ec4e5448d781feac31
#
_cell.length_a   1.000
_cell.length_b   1.000
_cell.length_c   1.000
_cell.angle_alpha   90.00
_cell.angle_beta   90.00
_cell.angle_gamma   90.00
#
_symmetry.space_group_name_H-M   'P 1'
#
loop_
_entity.id
_entity.type
_entity.pdbx_description
1 polymer ?
#
loop_
_entity_poly.entity_id
_entity_poly.type
_entity_poly.pdbx_seq_one_letter_code
_entity_poly.pdbx_strand_id
1 'polypeptide(L)'
;MRIAVFLSLFLLGFQVSTVWGLSPEQWFQEGNRFSSEGRFEEAAKAYQKSISANPLSPVAHYNLGIAYKNLMQLNQAAKSLEKAVELGPVNMDIRVTLGSVYNLQERWADAIGQLNIVVHRKRGDAEAHGNLGWAYYNYKKGPPFKKMVILNLSHAVKLFEGQNLPEAAESTRKILEEARNKFGRSLIQ
;
A
#
# COMPACT_ATOMS: atom_id res chain seq x y z
N MET A 1 67.99 -35.00 -30.87
CA MET A 1 66.89 -35.36 -29.98
C MET A 1 66.51 -34.14 -29.14
N ARG A 2 65.45 -33.48 -29.45
CA ARG A 2 64.90 -32.32 -28.67
C ARG A 2 63.79 -32.82 -27.80
N ILE A 3 63.98 -32.77 -26.48
CA ILE A 3 62.99 -33.14 -25.51
C ILE A 3 62.12 -31.88 -25.25
N ALA A 4 60.83 -31.95 -25.66
CA ALA A 4 59.85 -30.90 -25.37
C ALA A 4 59.32 -31.16 -23.98
N VAL A 5 59.59 -30.27 -23.04
CA VAL A 5 58.97 -30.27 -21.69
C VAL A 5 57.64 -29.51 -21.78
N PHE A 6 56.52 -30.23 -21.72
CA PHE A 6 55.21 -29.63 -21.56
C PHE A 6 55.07 -29.19 -20.11
N LEU A 7 55.13 -27.87 -19.86
CA LEU A 7 54.65 -27.26 -18.62
C LEU A 7 53.14 -27.16 -18.69
N SER A 8 52.43 -28.08 -18.02
CA SER A 8 51.01 -27.96 -17.75
C SER A 8 50.84 -26.93 -16.65
N LEU A 9 50.51 -25.71 -17.02
CA LEU A 9 50.00 -24.67 -16.13
C LEU A 9 48.60 -25.09 -15.61
N PHE A 10 48.57 -25.64 -14.41
CA PHE A 10 47.35 -25.82 -13.64
C PHE A 10 46.90 -24.42 -13.20
N LEU A 11 46.05 -23.79 -14.00
CA LEU A 11 45.29 -22.61 -13.58
C LEU A 11 44.30 -23.07 -12.47
N LEU A 12 44.76 -23.02 -11.23
CA LEU A 12 43.91 -22.97 -10.08
C LEU A 12 43.07 -21.69 -10.23
N GLY A 13 41.85 -21.87 -10.79
CA GLY A 13 40.81 -20.86 -10.76
C GLY A 13 40.51 -20.53 -9.31
N PHE A 14 41.18 -19.53 -8.76
CA PHE A 14 40.72 -18.86 -7.58
C PHE A 14 39.34 -18.28 -7.94
N GLN A 15 38.29 -19.03 -7.63
CA GLN A 15 36.96 -18.45 -7.51
C GLN A 15 37.06 -17.45 -6.36
N VAL A 16 37.36 -16.22 -6.69
CA VAL A 16 37.10 -15.09 -5.80
C VAL A 16 35.62 -15.08 -5.65
N SER A 17 35.15 -15.77 -4.61
CA SER A 17 33.76 -15.56 -4.11
C SER A 17 33.74 -14.12 -3.63
N THR A 18 33.51 -13.21 -4.57
CA THR A 18 33.09 -11.87 -4.22
C THR A 18 31.87 -12.07 -3.38
N VAL A 19 31.96 -11.70 -2.10
CA VAL A 19 30.81 -11.58 -1.19
C VAL A 19 29.99 -10.41 -1.74
N TRP A 20 29.33 -10.66 -2.84
CA TRP A 20 28.32 -9.74 -3.38
C TRP A 20 27.17 -9.81 -2.39
N GLY A 21 26.87 -8.70 -1.73
CA GLY A 21 25.62 -8.59 -0.98
C GLY A 21 24.45 -8.96 -1.90
N LEU A 22 23.32 -9.29 -1.32
CA LEU A 22 22.12 -9.64 -2.08
C LEU A 22 21.79 -8.54 -3.10
N SER A 23 21.34 -8.95 -4.29
CA SER A 23 20.86 -8.02 -5.32
C SER A 23 19.62 -7.25 -4.85
N PRO A 24 19.25 -6.13 -5.50
CA PRO A 24 18.01 -5.43 -5.19
C PRO A 24 16.80 -6.34 -5.20
N GLU A 25 16.71 -7.24 -6.17
CA GLU A 25 15.65 -8.22 -6.32
C GLU A 25 15.65 -9.25 -5.20
N GLN A 26 16.80 -9.73 -4.79
CA GLN A 26 16.95 -10.66 -3.67
C GLN A 26 16.53 -9.99 -2.35
N TRP A 27 16.95 -8.75 -2.10
CA TRP A 27 16.47 -7.99 -0.95
C TRP A 27 14.96 -7.76 -0.99
N PHE A 28 14.39 -7.51 -2.16
CA PHE A 28 12.94 -7.37 -2.32
C PHE A 28 12.21 -8.68 -1.97
N GLN A 29 12.72 -9.83 -2.44
CA GLN A 29 12.14 -11.15 -2.11
C GLN A 29 12.25 -11.48 -0.62
N GLU A 30 13.39 -11.16 0.01
CA GLU A 30 13.53 -11.30 1.47
C GLU A 30 12.51 -10.42 2.22
N GLY A 31 12.28 -9.20 1.76
CA GLY A 31 11.24 -8.32 2.28
C GLY A 31 9.85 -8.94 2.16
N ASN A 32 9.51 -9.52 1.00
CA ASN A 32 8.25 -10.22 0.80
C ASN A 32 8.09 -11.43 1.74
N ARG A 33 9.15 -12.21 1.91
CA ARG A 33 9.15 -13.35 2.82
C ARG A 33 8.90 -12.90 4.27
N PHE A 34 9.66 -11.90 4.76
CA PHE A 34 9.44 -11.36 6.11
C PHE A 34 8.03 -10.79 6.28
N SER A 35 7.51 -10.09 5.27
CA SER A 35 6.17 -9.54 5.30
C SER A 35 5.10 -10.63 5.40
N SER A 36 5.26 -11.74 4.67
CA SER A 36 4.33 -12.89 4.74
C SER A 36 4.39 -13.62 6.09
N GLU A 37 5.51 -13.53 6.79
CA GLU A 37 5.70 -14.07 8.16
C GLU A 37 5.21 -13.08 9.24
N GLY A 38 4.70 -11.89 8.87
CA GLY A 38 4.29 -10.86 9.82
C GLY A 38 5.46 -10.09 10.48
N ARG A 39 6.68 -10.28 10.01
CA ARG A 39 7.93 -9.68 10.53
C ARG A 39 8.19 -8.36 9.84
N PHE A 40 7.36 -7.38 10.13
CA PHE A 40 7.32 -6.12 9.38
C PHE A 40 8.55 -5.23 9.57
N GLU A 41 9.26 -5.30 10.72
CA GLU A 41 10.52 -4.59 10.94
C GLU A 41 11.63 -5.10 10.00
N GLU A 42 11.76 -6.42 9.90
CA GLU A 42 12.75 -7.05 9.00
C GLU A 42 12.36 -6.83 7.53
N ALA A 43 11.06 -6.91 7.23
CA ALA A 43 10.55 -6.59 5.90
C ALA A 43 10.93 -5.16 5.49
N ALA A 44 10.69 -4.18 6.37
CA ALA A 44 11.04 -2.78 6.10
C ALA A 44 12.55 -2.60 5.84
N LYS A 45 13.41 -3.23 6.65
CA LYS A 45 14.87 -3.18 6.45
C LYS A 45 15.29 -3.81 5.11
N ALA A 46 14.69 -4.92 4.73
CA ALA A 46 14.98 -5.60 3.47
C ALA A 46 14.52 -4.73 2.25
N TYR A 47 13.30 -4.17 2.30
CA TYR A 47 12.84 -3.25 1.26
C TYR A 47 13.70 -1.98 1.17
N GLN A 48 14.16 -1.42 2.29
CA GLN A 48 15.10 -0.28 2.27
C GLN A 48 16.41 -0.62 1.56
N LYS A 49 16.97 -1.82 1.78
CA LYS A 49 18.17 -2.27 1.05
C LYS A 49 17.89 -2.44 -0.43
N SER A 50 16.75 -3.00 -0.81
CA SER A 50 16.32 -3.08 -2.21
C SER A 50 16.23 -1.70 -2.84
N ILE A 51 15.57 -0.74 -2.18
CA ILE A 51 15.41 0.65 -2.63
C ILE A 51 16.76 1.39 -2.71
N SER A 52 17.68 1.15 -1.78
CA SER A 52 19.01 1.77 -1.82
C SER A 52 19.80 1.39 -3.08
N ALA A 53 19.58 0.18 -3.59
CA ALA A 53 20.22 -0.30 -4.82
C ALA A 53 19.37 0.00 -6.08
N ASN A 54 18.05 0.07 -5.95
CA ASN A 54 17.12 0.45 -7.03
C ASN A 54 16.05 1.43 -6.52
N PRO A 55 16.35 2.75 -6.48
CA PRO A 55 15.47 3.76 -5.89
C PRO A 55 14.21 4.07 -6.72
N LEU A 56 14.13 3.59 -7.96
CA LEU A 56 13.04 3.87 -8.88
C LEU A 56 11.98 2.74 -8.95
N SER A 57 11.99 1.81 -7.99
CA SER A 57 11.00 0.72 -7.92
C SER A 57 9.73 1.16 -7.18
N PRO A 58 8.60 1.42 -7.88
CA PRO A 58 7.36 1.81 -7.21
C PRO A 58 6.82 0.68 -6.31
N VAL A 59 7.06 -0.58 -6.68
CA VAL A 59 6.61 -1.74 -5.91
C VAL A 59 7.39 -1.88 -4.61
N ALA A 60 8.70 -1.62 -4.62
CA ALA A 60 9.51 -1.68 -3.41
C ALA A 60 9.09 -0.57 -2.41
N HIS A 61 8.85 0.65 -2.89
CA HIS A 61 8.32 1.74 -2.07
C HIS A 61 6.91 1.43 -1.54
N TYR A 62 6.06 0.81 -2.35
CA TYR A 62 4.73 0.40 -1.93
C TYR A 62 4.78 -0.63 -0.80
N ASN A 63 5.56 -1.71 -0.96
CA ASN A 63 5.69 -2.75 0.04
C ASN A 63 6.35 -2.23 1.33
N LEU A 64 7.32 -1.31 1.22
CA LEU A 64 7.87 -0.60 2.37
C LEU A 64 6.80 0.21 3.10
N GLY A 65 5.94 0.91 2.36
CA GLY A 65 4.82 1.65 2.90
C GLY A 65 3.82 0.75 3.65
N ILE A 66 3.52 -0.44 3.11
CA ILE A 66 2.68 -1.44 3.78
C ILE A 66 3.34 -1.94 5.07
N ALA A 67 4.65 -2.26 5.03
CA ALA A 67 5.38 -2.69 6.22
C ALA A 67 5.31 -1.64 7.33
N TYR A 68 5.56 -0.37 7.02
CA TYR A 68 5.42 0.73 7.97
C TYR A 68 3.98 0.96 8.46
N LYS A 69 2.99 0.79 7.60
CA LYS A 69 1.57 0.86 8.01
C LYS A 69 1.26 -0.20 9.06
N ASN A 70 1.70 -1.44 8.86
CA ASN A 70 1.49 -2.53 9.83
C ASN A 70 2.22 -2.29 11.16
N LEU A 71 3.35 -1.59 11.13
CA LEU A 71 4.07 -1.13 12.33
C LEU A 71 3.46 0.13 12.97
N MET A 72 2.36 0.66 12.43
CA MET A 72 1.76 1.93 12.83
C MET A 72 2.73 3.14 12.72
N GLN A 73 3.79 3.00 11.93
CA GLN A 73 4.72 4.09 11.62
C GLN A 73 4.18 4.94 10.46
N LEU A 74 3.06 5.61 10.72
CA LEU A 74 2.22 6.21 9.69
C LEU A 74 2.93 7.30 8.86
N ASN A 75 3.87 8.07 9.44
CA ASN A 75 4.62 9.09 8.70
C ASN A 75 5.57 8.45 7.67
N GLN A 76 6.24 7.36 8.04
CA GLN A 76 7.13 6.63 7.13
C GLN A 76 6.32 5.87 6.07
N ALA A 77 5.15 5.33 6.44
CA ALA A 77 4.21 4.71 5.52
C ALA A 77 3.75 5.71 4.44
N ALA A 78 3.26 6.89 4.86
CA ALA A 78 2.82 7.93 3.93
C ALA A 78 3.94 8.33 2.97
N LYS A 79 5.14 8.66 3.49
CA LYS A 79 6.30 9.05 2.66
C LYS A 79 6.67 7.98 1.62
N SER A 80 6.67 6.70 2.02
CA SER A 80 6.99 5.59 1.11
C SER A 80 5.90 5.42 0.05
N LEU A 81 4.63 5.52 0.42
CA LEU A 81 3.50 5.42 -0.50
C LEU A 81 3.38 6.63 -1.44
N GLU A 82 3.65 7.84 -0.96
CA GLU A 82 3.74 9.05 -1.79
C GLU A 82 4.80 8.86 -2.89
N LYS A 83 5.98 8.33 -2.52
CA LYS A 83 7.02 8.00 -3.50
C LYS A 83 6.59 6.90 -4.47
N ALA A 84 5.89 5.88 -3.99
CA ALA A 84 5.33 4.84 -4.85
C ALA A 84 4.31 5.40 -5.86
N VAL A 85 3.45 6.35 -5.44
CA VAL A 85 2.50 7.03 -6.34
C VAL A 85 3.23 7.91 -7.36
N GLU A 86 4.29 8.61 -6.96
CA GLU A 86 5.10 9.43 -7.86
C GLU A 86 5.73 8.58 -8.98
N LEU A 87 6.27 7.42 -8.63
CA LEU A 87 6.93 6.51 -9.56
C LEU A 87 5.95 5.67 -10.39
N GLY A 88 4.77 5.37 -9.85
CA GLY A 88 3.75 4.55 -10.49
C GLY A 88 2.35 5.16 -10.37
N PRO A 89 2.08 6.32 -11.01
CA PRO A 89 0.88 7.12 -10.75
C PRO A 89 -0.42 6.44 -11.19
N VAL A 90 -0.35 5.41 -12.03
CA VAL A 90 -1.51 4.69 -12.59
C VAL A 90 -1.98 3.56 -11.68
N ASN A 91 -1.16 3.12 -10.72
CA ASN A 91 -1.53 2.03 -9.82
C ASN A 91 -2.53 2.52 -8.76
N MET A 92 -3.76 2.03 -8.85
CA MET A 92 -4.85 2.42 -7.94
C MET A 92 -4.70 1.82 -6.54
N ASP A 93 -4.12 0.64 -6.41
CA ASP A 93 -3.96 -0.04 -5.11
C ASP A 93 -3.00 0.73 -4.19
N ILE A 94 -1.95 1.34 -4.76
CA ILE A 94 -1.07 2.26 -4.02
C ILE A 94 -1.87 3.44 -3.47
N ARG A 95 -2.78 4.01 -4.28
CA ARG A 95 -3.60 5.16 -3.88
C ARG A 95 -4.64 4.79 -2.82
N VAL A 96 -5.22 3.60 -2.89
CA VAL A 96 -6.13 3.08 -1.83
C VAL A 96 -5.37 2.99 -0.52
N THR A 97 -4.20 2.36 -0.53
CA THR A 97 -3.37 2.19 0.66
C THR A 97 -2.90 3.55 1.22
N LEU A 98 -2.49 4.48 0.36
CA LEU A 98 -2.12 5.84 0.77
C LEU A 98 -3.30 6.59 1.39
N GLY A 99 -4.48 6.49 0.79
CA GLY A 99 -5.72 7.07 1.33
C GLY A 99 -6.09 6.48 2.70
N SER A 100 -5.91 5.17 2.87
CA SER A 100 -6.08 4.50 4.16
C SER A 100 -5.09 5.02 5.21
N VAL A 101 -3.81 5.20 4.85
CA VAL A 101 -2.80 5.78 5.76
C VAL A 101 -3.13 7.21 6.13
N TYR A 102 -3.58 8.04 5.18
CA TYR A 102 -4.03 9.40 5.47
C TYR A 102 -5.24 9.43 6.40
N ASN A 103 -6.18 8.49 6.25
CA ASN A 103 -7.30 8.34 7.20
C ASN A 103 -6.80 8.04 8.62
N LEU A 104 -5.82 7.14 8.77
CA LEU A 104 -5.22 6.82 10.06
C LEU A 104 -4.45 8.02 10.66
N GLN A 105 -3.93 8.92 9.82
CA GLN A 105 -3.28 10.17 10.24
C GLN A 105 -4.27 11.32 10.47
N GLU A 106 -5.58 11.11 10.30
CA GLU A 106 -6.62 12.14 10.30
C GLU A 106 -6.42 13.24 9.23
N ARG A 107 -5.64 12.94 8.21
CA ARG A 107 -5.42 13.80 7.03
C ARG A 107 -6.54 13.62 6.02
N TRP A 108 -7.76 13.93 6.44
CA TRP A 108 -9.00 13.62 5.71
C TRP A 108 -9.03 14.22 4.28
N ALA A 109 -8.54 15.44 4.10
CA ALA A 109 -8.50 16.09 2.79
C ALA A 109 -7.58 15.35 1.81
N ASP A 110 -6.41 14.91 2.28
CA ASP A 110 -5.46 14.16 1.48
C ASP A 110 -6.01 12.77 1.12
N ALA A 111 -6.65 12.10 2.08
CA ALA A 111 -7.35 10.84 1.85
C ALA A 111 -8.43 10.99 0.76
N ILE A 112 -9.30 11.99 0.88
CA ILE A 112 -10.35 12.31 -0.11
C ILE A 112 -9.73 12.52 -1.49
N GLY A 113 -8.61 13.24 -1.59
CA GLY A 113 -7.92 13.48 -2.86
C GLY A 113 -7.47 12.20 -3.55
N GLN A 114 -6.81 11.28 -2.82
CA GLN A 114 -6.34 10.02 -3.40
C GLN A 114 -7.50 9.08 -3.74
N LEU A 115 -8.45 8.92 -2.82
CA LEU A 115 -9.55 7.96 -2.97
C LEU A 115 -10.56 8.36 -4.05
N ASN A 116 -10.80 9.65 -4.26
CA ASN A 116 -11.64 10.11 -5.37
C ASN A 116 -11.07 9.69 -6.73
N ILE A 117 -9.74 9.73 -6.92
CA ILE A 117 -9.11 9.25 -8.15
C ILE A 117 -9.42 7.76 -8.35
N VAL A 118 -9.37 6.97 -7.27
CA VAL A 118 -9.64 5.53 -7.33
C VAL A 118 -11.08 5.25 -7.71
N VAL A 119 -12.05 5.78 -6.98
CA VAL A 119 -13.48 5.49 -7.21
C VAL A 119 -13.98 5.95 -8.57
N HIS A 120 -13.34 6.97 -9.17
CA HIS A 120 -13.64 7.39 -10.53
C HIS A 120 -13.11 6.40 -11.59
N ARG A 121 -11.98 5.74 -11.33
CA ARG A 121 -11.34 4.82 -12.28
C ARG A 121 -11.71 3.36 -12.04
N LYS A 122 -11.87 2.96 -10.77
CA LYS A 122 -12.25 1.62 -10.32
C LYS A 122 -13.55 1.71 -9.50
N ARG A 123 -14.69 1.86 -10.18
CA ARG A 123 -15.99 2.04 -9.51
C ARG A 123 -16.40 0.87 -8.62
N GLY A 124 -15.84 -0.31 -8.84
CA GLY A 124 -16.10 -1.52 -8.05
C GLY A 124 -15.12 -1.74 -6.90
N ASP A 125 -14.30 -0.75 -6.54
CA ASP A 125 -13.34 -0.88 -5.44
C ASP A 125 -14.03 -0.59 -4.10
N ALA A 126 -14.39 -1.67 -3.39
CA ALA A 126 -15.12 -1.59 -2.14
C ALA A 126 -14.34 -0.87 -1.04
N GLU A 127 -13.03 -1.15 -0.94
CA GLU A 127 -12.15 -0.53 0.06
C GLU A 127 -12.00 0.98 -0.20
N ALA A 128 -11.83 1.39 -1.46
CA ALA A 128 -11.75 2.80 -1.81
C ALA A 128 -13.04 3.56 -1.44
N HIS A 129 -14.22 2.99 -1.73
CA HIS A 129 -15.50 3.59 -1.34
C HIS A 129 -15.66 3.65 0.19
N GLY A 130 -15.30 2.59 0.91
CA GLY A 130 -15.37 2.56 2.37
C GLY A 130 -14.47 3.63 3.00
N ASN A 131 -13.21 3.66 2.60
CA ASN A 131 -12.23 4.64 3.07
C ASN A 131 -12.62 6.09 2.70
N LEU A 132 -13.19 6.31 1.51
CA LEU A 132 -13.65 7.62 1.08
C LEU A 132 -14.86 8.09 1.89
N GLY A 133 -15.82 7.20 2.13
CA GLY A 133 -16.98 7.48 2.98
C GLY A 133 -16.56 7.86 4.39
N TRP A 134 -15.59 7.14 4.97
CA TRP A 134 -15.00 7.44 6.27
C TRP A 134 -14.29 8.79 6.31
N ALA A 135 -13.49 9.10 5.28
CA ALA A 135 -12.82 10.38 5.16
C ALA A 135 -13.80 11.56 5.11
N TYR A 136 -14.85 11.46 4.30
CA TYR A 136 -15.91 12.47 4.26
C TYR A 136 -16.69 12.61 5.58
N TYR A 137 -16.92 11.50 6.28
CA TYR A 137 -17.60 11.50 7.58
C TYR A 137 -16.85 12.30 8.64
N ASN A 138 -15.52 12.25 8.63
CA ASN A 138 -14.65 12.92 9.59
C ASN A 138 -14.16 14.31 9.15
N TYR A 139 -14.27 14.64 7.86
CA TYR A 139 -13.81 15.92 7.34
C TYR A 139 -14.68 17.08 7.81
N LYS A 140 -14.14 17.90 8.75
CA LYS A 140 -14.89 18.99 9.39
C LYS A 140 -14.68 20.37 8.75
N LYS A 141 -13.70 20.51 7.84
CA LYS A 141 -13.27 21.82 7.28
C LYS A 141 -14.00 22.22 5.99
N GLY A 142 -15.07 21.55 5.63
CA GLY A 142 -15.80 21.78 4.38
C GLY A 142 -17.31 21.73 4.53
N PRO A 143 -18.05 21.94 3.45
CA PRO A 143 -19.50 21.77 3.47
C PRO A 143 -19.87 20.36 3.93
N PRO A 144 -21.06 20.17 4.53
CA PRO A 144 -21.47 18.86 5.00
C PRO A 144 -21.63 17.92 3.81
N PHE A 145 -20.65 17.05 3.60
CA PHE A 145 -20.65 16.03 2.53
C PHE A 145 -21.59 14.84 2.85
N LYS A 146 -22.72 15.12 3.54
CA LYS A 146 -23.68 14.10 4.00
C LYS A 146 -24.06 13.09 2.91
N LYS A 147 -24.39 13.59 1.70
CA LYS A 147 -24.73 12.72 0.58
C LYS A 147 -23.54 11.84 0.14
N MET A 148 -22.33 12.41 0.12
CA MET A 148 -21.13 11.67 -0.26
C MET A 148 -20.77 10.57 0.75
N VAL A 149 -20.96 10.84 2.06
CA VAL A 149 -20.80 9.84 3.11
C VAL A 149 -21.74 8.67 2.88
N ILE A 150 -23.05 8.94 2.81
CA ILE A 150 -24.07 7.90 2.65
C ILE A 150 -23.89 7.13 1.35
N LEU A 151 -23.61 7.83 0.24
CA LEU A 151 -23.42 7.21 -1.07
C LEU A 151 -22.22 6.24 -1.06
N ASN A 152 -21.06 6.69 -0.60
CA ASN A 152 -19.84 5.87 -0.63
C ASN A 152 -19.94 4.70 0.35
N LEU A 153 -20.41 4.91 1.59
CA LEU A 153 -20.56 3.81 2.54
C LEU A 153 -21.61 2.80 2.08
N SER A 154 -22.75 3.24 1.52
CA SER A 154 -23.77 2.32 0.98
C SER A 154 -23.23 1.52 -0.21
N HIS A 155 -22.41 2.14 -1.06
CA HIS A 155 -21.80 1.47 -2.19
C HIS A 155 -20.77 0.44 -1.72
N ALA A 156 -19.91 0.80 -0.76
CA ALA A 156 -18.93 -0.11 -0.17
C ALA A 156 -19.60 -1.36 0.45
N VAL A 157 -20.69 -1.19 1.23
CA VAL A 157 -21.44 -2.33 1.80
C VAL A 157 -21.87 -3.29 0.72
N LYS A 158 -22.52 -2.80 -0.35
CA LYS A 158 -22.98 -3.64 -1.47
C LYS A 158 -21.83 -4.36 -2.18
N LEU A 159 -20.71 -3.68 -2.36
CA LEU A 159 -19.54 -4.26 -3.03
C LEU A 159 -18.89 -5.35 -2.16
N PHE A 160 -18.75 -5.13 -0.84
CA PHE A 160 -18.23 -6.14 0.08
C PHE A 160 -19.15 -7.36 0.17
N GLU A 161 -20.46 -7.15 0.19
CA GLU A 161 -21.44 -8.24 0.10
C GLU A 161 -21.30 -9.05 -1.20
N GLY A 162 -21.18 -8.35 -2.34
CA GLY A 162 -20.98 -8.97 -3.64
C GLY A 162 -19.65 -9.72 -3.78
N GLN A 163 -18.64 -9.33 -3.01
CA GLN A 163 -17.32 -9.99 -2.94
C GLN A 163 -17.26 -11.10 -1.87
N ASN A 164 -18.37 -11.39 -1.19
CA ASN A 164 -18.46 -12.36 -0.10
C ASN A 164 -17.50 -12.04 1.07
N LEU A 165 -17.41 -10.77 1.45
CA LEU A 165 -16.63 -10.23 2.56
C LEU A 165 -17.54 -9.69 3.67
N PRO A 166 -18.24 -10.57 4.43
CA PRO A 166 -19.30 -10.19 5.35
C PRO A 166 -18.80 -9.33 6.52
N GLU A 167 -17.62 -9.57 7.04
CA GLU A 167 -17.04 -8.80 8.15
C GLU A 167 -16.78 -7.34 7.75
N ALA A 168 -16.22 -7.13 6.55
CA ALA A 168 -15.98 -5.80 6.01
C ALA A 168 -17.31 -5.08 5.71
N ALA A 169 -18.28 -5.79 5.15
CA ALA A 169 -19.64 -5.26 4.93
C ALA A 169 -20.30 -4.82 6.25
N GLU A 170 -20.22 -5.65 7.27
CA GLU A 170 -20.84 -5.37 8.59
C GLU A 170 -20.14 -4.18 9.29
N SER A 171 -18.81 -4.14 9.28
CA SER A 171 -18.06 -3.01 9.84
C SER A 171 -18.42 -1.70 9.15
N THR A 172 -18.54 -1.72 7.82
CA THR A 172 -18.92 -0.54 7.03
C THR A 172 -20.38 -0.16 7.25
N ARG A 173 -21.29 -1.13 7.45
CA ARG A 173 -22.71 -0.91 7.75
C ARG A 173 -22.90 -0.18 9.08
N LYS A 174 -22.15 -0.53 10.11
CA LYS A 174 -22.17 0.19 11.39
C LYS A 174 -21.84 1.67 11.23
N ILE A 175 -20.81 1.99 10.48
CA ILE A 175 -20.43 3.39 10.18
C ILE A 175 -21.54 4.10 9.39
N LEU A 176 -22.14 3.41 8.43
CA LEU A 176 -23.27 3.95 7.64
C LEU A 176 -24.47 4.28 8.51
N GLU A 177 -24.81 3.42 9.46
CA GLU A 177 -25.92 3.63 10.40
C GLU A 177 -25.64 4.80 11.35
N GLU A 178 -24.41 4.90 11.89
CA GLU A 178 -23.99 6.06 12.68
C GLU A 178 -24.12 7.36 11.87
N ALA A 179 -23.68 7.36 10.62
CA ALA A 179 -23.78 8.51 9.73
C ALA A 179 -25.27 8.89 9.47
N ARG A 180 -26.13 7.90 9.23
CA ARG A 180 -27.58 8.12 9.04
C ARG A 180 -28.22 8.73 10.28
N ASN A 181 -27.90 8.21 11.45
CA ASN A 181 -28.40 8.73 12.73
C ASN A 181 -27.94 10.16 12.97
N LYS A 182 -26.63 10.44 12.75
CA LYS A 182 -26.00 11.77 12.93
C LYS A 182 -26.58 12.82 11.97
N PHE A 183 -26.84 12.45 10.73
CA PHE A 183 -27.31 13.42 9.72
C PHE A 183 -28.82 13.54 9.63
N GLY A 184 -29.55 12.65 10.29
CA GLY A 184 -31.03 12.63 10.32
C GLY A 184 -31.63 12.06 9.03
N ARG A 185 -32.97 11.80 9.10
CA ARG A 185 -33.75 11.25 7.97
C ARG A 185 -33.89 12.21 6.79
N SER A 186 -33.45 13.47 6.92
CA SER A 186 -33.57 14.53 5.89
C SER A 186 -32.74 14.31 4.62
N LEU A 187 -32.07 13.18 4.47
CA LEU A 187 -31.27 12.84 3.29
C LEU A 187 -31.95 11.81 2.37
N ILE A 188 -33.18 11.40 2.68
CA ILE A 188 -33.92 10.37 1.94
C ILE A 188 -34.95 10.98 1.00
N GLN A 189 -35.02 12.31 0.95
CA GLN A 189 -35.87 13.06 -0.02
C GLN A 189 -35.05 13.61 -1.19
#